data_ab8f3d3733bdb18658ebad4e52164f54
#
_entry.id   ab8f3d3733bdb18658ebad4e52164f54
#
_cell.length_a   1.000
_cell.length_b   1.000
_cell.length_c   1.000
_cell.angle_alpha   90.00
_cell.angle_beta   90.00
_cell.angle_gamma   90.00
#
_symmetry.space_group_name_H-M   'P 1'
#
loop_
_entity.id
_entity.type
_entity.pdbx_description
1 polymer ?
#
loop_
_entity_poly.entity_id
_entity_poly.type
_entity_poly.pdbx_seq_one_letter_code
_entity_poly.pdbx_strand_id
1 'polypeptide(L)'
;MDTGGGPPGHGRREGGQGPLTEAPEHGPGSVTPAPGHVTRQEERLLEQLSPFELKTKLLDLAAAAGSSNHRALLDAGRGNPNWVATTPREAFFLLGTFAIAESRLVWDETDLGGTPQSTGIAQRLAGFLAERRDEPGADLLERVVTYGAALGFDPDLWVHELASGVIGDHYPGPDRMSIYAEQIVREYLIAEMCDDVEPKSTLDLFAVEGGTAAMCYVFESLTLNHLLRRGDRVALIVPAFTPYLEIPRLDHYGFDVVEIHASAVDSTGAPTWQCPDEEIDKLADPNVKALFVVNPSNPPSVMLSRATRPASVRS
;
A
#
# COMPACT_ATOMS: atom_id res chain seq x y z
N MET A 1 -52.02 35.62 4.28
CA MET A 1 -51.59 36.80 5.00
C MET A 1 -50.17 37.06 4.53
N ASP A 2 -49.96 37.74 3.42
CA ASP A 2 -49.98 39.21 3.23
C ASP A 2 -48.71 39.76 3.91
N THR A 3 -47.83 40.36 3.29
CA THR A 3 -47.44 41.47 2.44
C THR A 3 -45.95 41.65 2.61
N GLY A 4 -45.08 41.91 1.73
CA GLY A 4 -45.10 42.95 0.70
C GLY A 4 -44.00 43.97 1.03
N GLY A 5 -43.17 44.37 0.05
CA GLY A 5 -42.41 45.59 0.17
C GLY A 5 -41.04 45.57 -0.54
N GLY A 6 -40.99 45.99 -1.77
CA GLY A 6 -39.80 46.30 -2.54
C GLY A 6 -39.42 47.80 -2.47
N PRO A 7 -38.49 48.29 -3.33
CA PRO A 7 -37.48 49.30 -3.02
C PRO A 7 -37.94 50.76 -3.36
N PRO A 8 -37.13 51.72 -3.06
CA PRO A 8 -36.46 52.59 -4.03
C PRO A 8 -35.11 53.16 -3.51
N GLY A 9 -34.26 53.81 -4.24
CA GLY A 9 -34.29 54.60 -5.40
C GLY A 9 -32.94 55.32 -5.59
N HIS A 10 -32.78 55.86 -6.77
CA HIS A 10 -31.68 56.62 -7.32
C HIS A 10 -31.18 57.85 -6.54
N GLY A 11 -29.87 58.13 -6.63
CA GLY A 11 -29.28 59.41 -6.33
C GLY A 11 -28.01 59.65 -7.17
N ARG A 12 -28.19 60.40 -8.28
CA ARG A 12 -27.06 61.06 -9.02
C ARG A 12 -26.67 62.35 -8.28
N ARG A 13 -25.37 62.72 -8.34
CA ARG A 13 -24.78 64.03 -8.59
C ARG A 13 -23.26 63.95 -8.54
N GLU A 14 -22.59 64.26 -9.66
CA GLU A 14 -21.92 65.53 -10.05
C GLU A 14 -20.56 65.72 -9.34
N GLY A 15 -19.46 65.59 -10.02
CA GLY A 15 -18.72 66.69 -10.65
C GLY A 15 -17.64 67.28 -9.73
N GLY A 16 -16.36 66.95 -9.99
CA GLY A 16 -15.23 67.64 -9.37
C GLY A 16 -13.92 67.31 -10.09
N GLN A 17 -13.52 68.20 -11.02
CA GLN A 17 -12.19 68.22 -11.57
C GLN A 17 -11.18 68.77 -10.53
N GLY A 18 -10.08 68.07 -10.30
CA GLY A 18 -8.93 68.59 -9.57
C GLY A 18 -7.67 67.85 -10.05
N PRO A 19 -6.48 68.36 -9.85
CA PRO A 19 -5.49 68.55 -10.92
C PRO A 19 -4.51 67.36 -11.15
N LEU A 20 -3.95 67.36 -12.35
CA LEU A 20 -2.90 66.47 -12.85
C LEU A 20 -1.73 66.39 -11.85
N THR A 21 -1.47 65.23 -11.29
CA THR A 21 -0.23 64.88 -10.60
C THR A 21 0.53 63.88 -11.42
N GLU A 22 1.82 64.10 -11.49
CA GLU A 22 2.86 63.47 -12.27
C GLU A 22 2.86 61.93 -12.19
N ALA A 23 3.21 61.28 -13.31
CA ALA A 23 3.46 59.87 -13.42
C ALA A 23 4.68 59.45 -12.57
N PRO A 24 4.62 58.36 -11.79
CA PRO A 24 5.82 57.83 -11.18
C PRO A 24 6.66 57.10 -12.21
N GLU A 25 7.96 57.36 -12.17
CA GLU A 25 8.99 56.73 -12.96
C GLU A 25 8.93 55.21 -12.86
N HIS A 26 9.02 54.54 -14.00
CA HIS A 26 9.15 53.11 -14.10
C HIS A 26 10.48 52.65 -13.45
N GLY A 27 10.42 52.14 -12.24
CA GLY A 27 11.45 51.28 -11.67
C GLY A 27 11.54 49.94 -12.45
N PRO A 28 12.70 49.25 -12.41
CA PRO A 28 12.92 48.03 -13.21
C PRO A 28 11.83 46.99 -12.91
N GLY A 29 11.08 46.63 -13.95
CA GLY A 29 9.91 45.76 -13.86
C GLY A 29 10.19 44.47 -13.13
N SER A 30 9.41 44.22 -12.07
CA SER A 30 9.27 42.88 -11.50
C SER A 30 8.60 42.01 -12.56
N VAL A 31 9.39 41.22 -13.25
CA VAL A 31 8.87 40.17 -14.14
C VAL A 31 8.16 39.16 -13.23
N THR A 32 6.84 39.21 -13.20
CA THR A 32 6.03 38.16 -12.58
C THR A 32 6.35 36.89 -13.36
N PRO A 33 6.87 35.83 -12.73
CA PRO A 33 7.13 34.60 -13.44
C PRO A 33 5.86 34.05 -14.07
N ALA A 34 5.96 33.54 -15.29
CA ALA A 34 4.85 32.88 -15.95
C ALA A 34 4.32 31.75 -15.06
N PRO A 35 3.01 31.51 -15.01
CA PRO A 35 2.44 30.41 -14.21
C PRO A 35 3.10 29.09 -14.62
N GLY A 36 3.75 28.44 -13.65
CA GLY A 36 4.48 27.17 -13.85
C GLY A 36 6.02 27.30 -13.83
N HIS A 37 6.57 28.49 -13.62
CA HIS A 37 8.03 28.65 -13.45
C HIS A 37 8.40 28.55 -11.97
N VAL A 38 9.08 27.47 -11.60
CA VAL A 38 9.64 27.26 -10.24
C VAL A 38 10.90 28.12 -10.13
N THR A 39 11.01 28.93 -9.10
CA THR A 39 12.20 29.74 -8.82
C THR A 39 13.31 28.86 -8.20
N ARG A 40 14.59 29.27 -8.30
CA ARG A 40 15.68 28.54 -7.64
C ARG A 40 15.52 28.40 -6.12
N GLN A 41 14.82 29.33 -5.49
CA GLN A 41 14.54 29.25 -4.05
C GLN A 41 13.47 28.17 -3.76
N GLU A 42 12.46 28.09 -4.61
CA GLU A 42 11.44 27.02 -4.54
C GLU A 42 12.03 25.66 -4.87
N GLU A 43 12.94 25.56 -5.85
CA GLU A 43 13.69 24.33 -6.14
C GLU A 43 14.42 23.80 -4.90
N ARG A 44 15.14 24.66 -4.18
CA ARG A 44 15.83 24.27 -2.94
C ARG A 44 14.89 23.83 -1.82
N LEU A 45 13.67 24.38 -1.76
CA LEU A 45 12.66 23.94 -0.81
C LEU A 45 12.08 22.58 -1.23
N LEU A 46 11.90 22.37 -2.55
CA LEU A 46 11.45 21.08 -3.07
C LEU A 46 12.46 19.96 -2.84
N GLU A 47 13.76 20.25 -2.91
CA GLU A 47 14.85 19.31 -2.62
C GLU A 47 14.85 18.81 -1.15
N GLN A 48 14.24 19.55 -0.23
CA GLN A 48 14.12 19.18 1.19
C GLN A 48 12.89 18.32 1.50
N LEU A 49 11.96 18.19 0.55
CA LEU A 49 10.76 17.38 0.72
C LEU A 49 11.09 15.90 0.57
N SER A 50 10.35 15.08 1.32
CA SER A 50 10.34 13.65 1.04
C SER A 50 9.85 13.37 -0.39
N PRO A 51 10.27 12.26 -1.02
CA PRO A 51 9.80 11.90 -2.35
C PRO A 51 8.27 11.87 -2.48
N PHE A 52 7.55 11.53 -1.40
CA PHE A 52 6.09 11.51 -1.37
C PHE A 52 5.49 12.92 -1.37
N GLU A 53 6.02 13.82 -0.55
CA GLU A 53 5.60 15.22 -0.49
C GLU A 53 5.94 15.96 -1.79
N LEU A 54 7.15 15.72 -2.33
CA LEU A 54 7.59 16.26 -3.59
C LEU A 54 6.66 15.87 -4.74
N LYS A 55 6.28 14.57 -4.82
CA LYS A 55 5.31 14.09 -5.80
C LYS A 55 3.98 14.83 -5.70
N THR A 56 3.42 14.96 -4.49
CA THR A 56 2.15 15.65 -4.26
C THR A 56 2.26 17.10 -4.73
N LYS A 57 3.33 17.78 -4.35
CA LYS A 57 3.58 19.18 -4.76
C LYS A 57 3.72 19.35 -6.27
N LEU A 58 4.40 18.42 -6.93
CA LEU A 58 4.56 18.46 -8.40
C LEU A 58 3.22 18.20 -9.12
N LEU A 59 2.36 17.32 -8.59
CA LEU A 59 1.02 17.11 -9.11
C LEU A 59 0.15 18.38 -8.97
N ASP A 60 0.22 19.06 -7.83
CA ASP A 60 -0.49 20.31 -7.60
C ASP A 60 -0.04 21.40 -8.59
N LEU A 61 1.28 21.55 -8.79
CA LEU A 61 1.85 22.49 -9.76
C LEU A 61 1.42 22.16 -11.20
N ALA A 62 1.44 20.88 -11.56
CA ALA A 62 1.01 20.42 -12.88
C ALA A 62 -0.50 20.64 -13.10
N ALA A 63 -1.33 20.41 -12.09
CA ALA A 63 -2.76 20.65 -12.14
C ALA A 63 -3.06 22.15 -12.29
N ALA A 64 -2.36 23.01 -11.55
CA ALA A 64 -2.48 24.47 -11.67
C ALA A 64 -2.08 24.98 -13.07
N ALA A 65 -0.99 24.44 -13.63
CA ALA A 65 -0.53 24.76 -14.99
C ALA A 65 -1.48 24.22 -16.07
N GLY A 66 -2.08 23.05 -15.85
CA GLY A 66 -3.05 22.41 -16.77
C GLY A 66 -4.36 23.18 -16.86
N SER A 67 -4.86 23.73 -15.75
CA SER A 67 -6.08 24.52 -15.72
C SER A 67 -5.97 25.82 -16.53
N SER A 68 -4.78 26.40 -16.63
CA SER A 68 -4.54 27.61 -17.43
C SER A 68 -4.44 27.34 -18.94
N ASN A 69 -4.11 26.12 -19.34
CA ASN A 69 -3.84 25.76 -20.74
C ASN A 69 -4.86 24.78 -21.37
N HIS A 70 -5.97 24.48 -20.69
CA HIS A 70 -6.99 23.51 -21.13
C HIS A 70 -6.43 22.12 -21.48
N ARG A 71 -5.30 21.75 -20.89
CA ARG A 71 -4.68 20.41 -21.05
C ARG A 71 -5.13 19.49 -19.92
N ALA A 72 -5.59 18.29 -20.26
CA ALA A 72 -5.87 17.26 -19.26
C ALA A 72 -4.56 16.76 -18.66
N LEU A 73 -4.47 16.77 -17.32
CA LEU A 73 -3.38 16.13 -16.60
C LEU A 73 -3.58 14.61 -16.64
N LEU A 74 -2.61 13.91 -17.21
CA LEU A 74 -2.55 12.44 -17.14
C LEU A 74 -1.61 12.04 -16.00
N ASP A 75 -2.20 11.60 -14.89
CA ASP A 75 -1.43 11.12 -13.73
C ASP A 75 -1.11 9.63 -13.88
N ALA A 76 0.15 9.32 -14.20
CA ALA A 76 0.71 7.96 -14.21
C ALA A 76 1.49 7.64 -12.93
N GLY A 77 1.44 8.51 -11.93
CA GLY A 77 2.24 8.39 -10.70
C GLY A 77 1.69 7.38 -9.67
N ARG A 78 0.51 6.82 -9.90
CA ARG A 78 -0.07 5.75 -9.08
C ARG A 78 -0.61 4.63 -9.95
N GLY A 79 -0.19 3.40 -9.68
CA GLY A 79 -0.71 2.20 -10.31
C GLY A 79 -2.00 1.71 -9.65
N ASN A 80 -2.99 2.56 -9.43
CA ASN A 80 -4.27 2.10 -8.91
C ASN A 80 -5.07 1.45 -10.04
N PRO A 81 -5.46 0.18 -9.91
CA PRO A 81 -6.39 -0.43 -10.86
C PRO A 81 -7.76 0.27 -10.77
N ASN A 82 -8.36 0.55 -11.92
CA ASN A 82 -9.71 1.10 -12.00
C ASN A 82 -10.79 0.00 -11.99
N TRP A 83 -10.47 -1.17 -11.48
CA TRP A 83 -11.36 -2.32 -11.41
C TRP A 83 -11.40 -2.88 -10.00
N VAL A 84 -12.48 -3.58 -9.70
CA VAL A 84 -12.73 -4.26 -8.43
C VAL A 84 -13.06 -5.73 -8.73
N ALA A 85 -12.35 -6.65 -8.10
CA ALA A 85 -12.72 -8.07 -8.13
C ALA A 85 -14.00 -8.26 -7.29
N THR A 86 -15.14 -8.36 -7.95
CA THR A 86 -16.45 -8.39 -7.27
C THR A 86 -16.77 -9.73 -6.65
N THR A 87 -16.46 -10.85 -7.33
CA THR A 87 -16.75 -12.21 -6.83
C THR A 87 -16.13 -12.51 -5.45
N PRO A 88 -14.84 -12.22 -5.17
CA PRO A 88 -14.31 -12.43 -3.82
C PRO A 88 -14.95 -11.53 -2.76
N ARG A 89 -15.37 -10.32 -3.13
CA ARG A 89 -16.07 -9.42 -2.19
C ARG A 89 -17.47 -9.91 -1.88
N GLU A 90 -18.19 -10.38 -2.89
CA GLU A 90 -19.49 -11.00 -2.72
C GLU A 90 -19.39 -12.24 -1.82
N ALA A 91 -18.42 -13.13 -2.08
CA ALA A 91 -18.13 -14.28 -1.22
C ALA A 91 -17.87 -13.86 0.23
N PHE A 92 -17.10 -12.81 0.46
CA PHE A 92 -16.82 -12.29 1.80
C PHE A 92 -18.10 -11.79 2.50
N PHE A 93 -18.96 -11.05 1.80
CA PHE A 93 -20.22 -10.57 2.37
C PHE A 93 -21.22 -11.69 2.62
N LEU A 94 -21.29 -12.70 1.74
CA LEU A 94 -22.10 -13.90 1.96
C LEU A 94 -21.63 -14.68 3.18
N LEU A 95 -20.32 -14.87 3.32
CA LEU A 95 -19.72 -15.49 4.50
C LEU A 95 -20.05 -14.69 5.78
N GLY A 96 -19.98 -13.37 5.74
CA GLY A 96 -20.36 -12.51 6.87
C GLY A 96 -21.83 -12.64 7.22
N THR A 97 -22.71 -12.68 6.24
CA THR A 97 -24.15 -12.90 6.45
C THR A 97 -24.43 -14.27 7.08
N PHE A 98 -23.75 -15.31 6.59
CA PHE A 98 -23.84 -16.65 7.17
C PHE A 98 -23.33 -16.67 8.62
N ALA A 99 -22.18 -16.10 8.89
CA ALA A 99 -21.57 -16.09 10.22
C ALA A 99 -22.43 -15.36 11.26
N ILE A 100 -23.11 -14.27 10.89
CA ILE A 100 -24.09 -13.60 11.75
C ILE A 100 -25.28 -14.49 12.03
N ALA A 101 -25.78 -15.22 11.02
CA ALA A 101 -26.87 -16.16 11.21
C ALA A 101 -26.47 -17.29 12.17
N GLU A 102 -25.25 -17.83 12.03
CA GLU A 102 -24.70 -18.83 12.95
C GLU A 102 -24.57 -18.32 14.40
N SER A 103 -24.16 -17.07 14.58
CA SER A 103 -24.10 -16.44 15.90
C SER A 103 -25.47 -16.35 16.57
N ARG A 104 -26.52 -16.05 15.80
CA ARG A 104 -27.90 -15.97 16.28
C ARG A 104 -28.49 -17.35 16.62
N LEU A 105 -28.01 -18.44 16.03
CA LEU A 105 -28.41 -19.79 16.43
C LEU A 105 -27.96 -20.15 17.85
N VAL A 106 -26.89 -19.53 18.32
CA VAL A 106 -26.38 -19.78 19.68
C VAL A 106 -27.08 -18.91 20.71
N TRP A 107 -27.28 -17.66 20.41
CA TRP A 107 -27.92 -16.67 21.25
C TRP A 107 -28.52 -15.57 20.40
N ASP A 108 -29.81 -15.38 20.43
CA ASP A 108 -30.53 -14.40 19.63
C ASP A 108 -31.30 -13.44 20.56
N GLU A 109 -30.64 -12.35 20.87
CA GLU A 109 -31.15 -11.24 21.67
C GLU A 109 -31.01 -9.95 20.84
N THR A 110 -32.04 -9.51 20.15
CA THR A 110 -32.16 -8.30 19.33
C THR A 110 -30.89 -7.90 18.55
N ASP A 111 -29.83 -7.45 19.24
CA ASP A 111 -28.57 -6.96 18.65
C ASP A 111 -27.36 -7.81 19.05
N LEU A 112 -27.56 -8.94 19.72
CA LEU A 112 -26.50 -9.81 20.22
C LEU A 112 -26.58 -11.20 19.59
N GLY A 113 -25.41 -11.85 19.53
CA GLY A 113 -25.28 -13.24 19.10
C GLY A 113 -24.16 -13.93 19.87
N GLY A 114 -24.16 -15.25 19.92
CA GLY A 114 -23.09 -16.03 20.53
C GLY A 114 -22.00 -16.40 19.51
N THR A 115 -20.89 -16.94 20.00
CA THR A 115 -19.84 -17.50 19.13
C THR A 115 -20.41 -18.70 18.34
N PRO A 116 -20.26 -18.75 17.01
CA PRO A 116 -20.73 -19.86 16.20
C PRO A 116 -20.22 -21.21 16.70
N GLN A 117 -21.06 -22.23 16.66
CA GLN A 117 -20.65 -23.57 17.01
C GLN A 117 -20.05 -24.30 15.80
N SER A 118 -18.90 -24.96 15.98
CA SER A 118 -18.24 -25.70 14.90
C SER A 118 -19.04 -26.91 14.41
N THR A 119 -19.66 -27.66 15.32
CA THR A 119 -20.35 -28.91 14.95
C THR A 119 -21.44 -28.70 13.89
N GLY A 120 -21.28 -29.32 12.72
CA GLY A 120 -22.24 -29.29 11.60
C GLY A 120 -22.28 -27.96 10.83
N ILE A 121 -21.38 -27.01 11.11
CA ILE A 121 -21.37 -25.69 10.46
C ILE A 121 -21.10 -25.80 8.96
N ALA A 122 -20.28 -26.74 8.51
CA ALA A 122 -20.02 -26.96 7.09
C ALA A 122 -21.28 -27.39 6.33
N GLN A 123 -22.09 -28.24 6.93
CA GLN A 123 -23.37 -28.64 6.34
C GLN A 123 -24.37 -27.48 6.29
N ARG A 124 -24.42 -26.64 7.34
CA ARG A 124 -25.26 -25.44 7.34
C ARG A 124 -24.85 -24.43 6.31
N LEU A 125 -23.50 -24.21 6.13
CA LEU A 125 -22.99 -23.37 5.05
C LEU A 125 -23.38 -23.92 3.68
N ALA A 126 -23.25 -25.23 3.44
CA ALA A 126 -23.65 -25.84 2.18
C ALA A 126 -25.14 -25.60 1.89
N GLY A 127 -26.02 -25.71 2.90
CA GLY A 127 -27.44 -25.36 2.79
C GLY A 127 -27.67 -23.90 2.43
N PHE A 128 -26.98 -22.99 3.12
CA PHE A 128 -27.03 -21.55 2.86
C PHE A 128 -26.60 -21.19 1.43
N LEU A 129 -25.53 -21.81 0.92
CA LEU A 129 -25.03 -21.59 -0.44
C LEU A 129 -25.95 -22.21 -1.51
N ALA A 130 -26.59 -23.35 -1.20
CA ALA A 130 -27.52 -23.99 -2.12
C ALA A 130 -28.75 -23.13 -2.47
N GLU A 131 -29.15 -22.22 -1.57
CA GLU A 131 -30.22 -21.24 -1.81
C GLU A 131 -29.74 -20.03 -2.67
N ARG A 132 -28.43 -19.93 -2.91
CA ARG A 132 -27.77 -18.77 -3.56
C ARG A 132 -26.92 -19.17 -4.76
N ARG A 133 -27.25 -20.26 -5.43
CA ARG A 133 -26.45 -20.85 -6.50
C ARG A 133 -26.21 -19.94 -7.70
N ASP A 134 -27.06 -18.94 -7.88
CA ASP A 134 -26.93 -17.96 -8.99
C ASP A 134 -25.95 -16.81 -8.65
N GLU A 135 -25.43 -16.77 -7.42
CA GLU A 135 -24.49 -15.76 -6.97
C GLU A 135 -23.04 -16.25 -7.17
N PRO A 136 -22.20 -15.55 -7.95
CA PRO A 136 -20.80 -15.97 -8.20
C PRO A 136 -19.98 -16.12 -6.92
N GLY A 137 -20.28 -15.34 -5.87
CA GLY A 137 -19.66 -15.45 -4.56
C GLY A 137 -19.98 -16.76 -3.83
N ALA A 138 -21.18 -17.33 -4.05
CA ALA A 138 -21.55 -18.61 -3.46
C ALA A 138 -20.75 -19.78 -4.08
N ASP A 139 -20.59 -19.79 -5.42
CA ASP A 139 -19.73 -20.75 -6.10
C ASP A 139 -18.26 -20.67 -5.63
N LEU A 140 -17.74 -19.45 -5.43
CA LEU A 140 -16.39 -19.29 -4.88
C LEU A 140 -16.26 -19.86 -3.48
N LEU A 141 -17.23 -19.61 -2.57
CA LEU A 141 -17.20 -20.16 -1.21
C LEU A 141 -17.29 -21.69 -1.21
N GLU A 142 -18.11 -22.30 -2.07
CA GLU A 142 -18.18 -23.75 -2.20
C GLU A 142 -16.83 -24.33 -2.63
N ARG A 143 -16.15 -23.69 -3.58
CA ARG A 143 -14.79 -24.07 -4.01
C ARG A 143 -13.76 -23.88 -2.91
N VAL A 144 -13.84 -22.82 -2.10
CA VAL A 144 -12.96 -22.59 -0.96
C VAL A 144 -13.09 -23.71 0.08
N VAL A 145 -14.31 -24.11 0.42
CA VAL A 145 -14.54 -25.23 1.35
C VAL A 145 -14.03 -26.54 0.77
N THR A 146 -14.32 -26.82 -0.50
CA THR A 146 -13.85 -28.02 -1.21
C THR A 146 -12.33 -28.09 -1.29
N TYR A 147 -11.66 -26.96 -1.51
CA TYR A 147 -10.21 -26.89 -1.54
C TYR A 147 -9.59 -27.21 -0.17
N GLY A 148 -10.14 -26.67 0.92
CA GLY A 148 -9.70 -27.02 2.27
C GLY A 148 -9.86 -28.51 2.58
N ALA A 149 -10.98 -29.12 2.16
CA ALA A 149 -11.18 -30.57 2.30
C ALA A 149 -10.17 -31.39 1.50
N ALA A 150 -9.76 -30.93 0.30
CA ALA A 150 -8.71 -31.56 -0.49
C ALA A 150 -7.33 -31.47 0.18
N LEU A 151 -7.08 -30.43 0.97
CA LEU A 151 -5.88 -30.29 1.82
C LEU A 151 -5.95 -31.14 3.11
N GLY A 152 -7.06 -31.86 3.35
CA GLY A 152 -7.24 -32.69 4.52
C GLY A 152 -7.76 -31.95 5.76
N PHE A 153 -8.28 -30.73 5.61
CA PHE A 153 -8.89 -29.99 6.71
C PHE A 153 -10.18 -30.65 7.15
N ASP A 154 -10.44 -30.63 8.45
CA ASP A 154 -11.77 -30.93 8.96
C ASP A 154 -12.75 -29.86 8.48
N PRO A 155 -13.83 -30.22 7.74
CA PRO A 155 -14.70 -29.22 7.13
C PRO A 155 -15.39 -28.31 8.15
N ASP A 156 -15.78 -28.84 9.29
CA ASP A 156 -16.46 -28.08 10.33
C ASP A 156 -15.50 -27.08 10.98
N LEU A 157 -14.26 -27.48 11.26
CA LEU A 157 -13.25 -26.58 11.82
C LEU A 157 -12.81 -25.52 10.81
N TRP A 158 -12.69 -25.90 9.54
CA TRP A 158 -12.35 -24.93 8.47
C TRP A 158 -13.42 -23.86 8.30
N VAL A 159 -14.69 -24.26 8.17
CA VAL A 159 -15.80 -23.30 8.03
C VAL A 159 -15.98 -22.47 9.30
N HIS A 160 -15.77 -23.08 10.48
CA HIS A 160 -15.81 -22.36 11.74
C HIS A 160 -14.74 -21.27 11.81
N GLU A 161 -13.50 -21.56 11.39
CA GLU A 161 -12.43 -20.55 11.34
C GLU A 161 -12.81 -19.39 10.41
N LEU A 162 -13.35 -19.69 9.22
CA LEU A 162 -13.79 -18.66 8.28
C LEU A 162 -14.90 -17.79 8.88
N ALA A 163 -15.90 -18.40 9.51
CA ALA A 163 -17.04 -17.69 10.11
C ALA A 163 -16.58 -16.83 11.30
N SER A 164 -15.77 -17.38 12.20
CA SER A 164 -15.23 -16.65 13.35
C SER A 164 -14.31 -15.52 12.91
N GLY A 165 -13.48 -15.76 11.87
CA GLY A 165 -12.58 -14.76 11.33
C GLY A 165 -13.28 -13.54 10.75
N VAL A 166 -14.40 -13.75 10.01
CA VAL A 166 -15.14 -12.64 9.38
C VAL A 166 -15.91 -11.79 10.39
N ILE A 167 -16.38 -12.37 11.49
CA ILE A 167 -17.05 -11.62 12.57
C ILE A 167 -16.08 -11.06 13.61
N GLY A 168 -14.80 -11.48 13.60
CA GLY A 168 -13.75 -10.90 14.45
C GLY A 168 -13.76 -11.40 15.90
N ASP A 169 -14.16 -12.62 16.17
CA ASP A 169 -14.20 -13.24 17.50
C ASP A 169 -12.84 -13.84 17.89
N HIS A 170 -11.87 -12.97 18.22
CA HIS A 170 -10.50 -13.36 18.56
C HIS A 170 -9.95 -12.73 19.84
N TYR A 171 -10.83 -12.27 20.72
CA TYR A 171 -10.40 -11.76 22.04
C TYR A 171 -10.07 -12.91 23.01
N PRO A 172 -9.04 -12.84 23.82
CA PRO A 172 -8.17 -11.69 24.13
C PRO A 172 -6.88 -11.62 23.29
N GLY A 173 -6.59 -12.59 22.49
CA GLY A 173 -5.34 -12.64 21.73
C GLY A 173 -5.55 -13.30 20.37
N PRO A 174 -5.66 -12.50 19.30
CA PRO A 174 -5.67 -13.07 17.96
C PRO A 174 -4.33 -13.74 17.65
N ASP A 175 -4.38 -14.84 16.93
CA ASP A 175 -3.21 -15.45 16.34
C ASP A 175 -2.59 -14.53 15.27
N ARG A 176 -1.30 -14.75 14.95
CA ARG A 176 -0.62 -14.02 13.87
C ARG A 176 -1.33 -14.14 12.52
N MET A 177 -2.07 -15.22 12.32
CA MET A 177 -2.86 -15.53 11.14
C MET A 177 -3.80 -16.68 11.48
N SER A 178 -4.96 -16.77 10.82
CA SER A 178 -5.85 -17.93 10.93
C SER A 178 -5.14 -19.20 10.48
N ILE A 179 -5.28 -20.29 11.22
CA ILE A 179 -4.44 -21.50 11.11
C ILE A 179 -4.53 -22.14 9.72
N TYR A 180 -5.77 -22.35 9.23
CA TYR A 180 -5.98 -22.94 7.91
C TYR A 180 -5.67 -21.97 6.78
N ALA A 181 -5.94 -20.67 6.97
CA ALA A 181 -5.56 -19.65 6.01
C ALA A 181 -4.02 -19.55 5.89
N GLU A 182 -3.28 -19.69 6.99
CA GLU A 182 -1.81 -19.72 6.97
C GLU A 182 -1.30 -20.87 6.09
N GLN A 183 -1.88 -22.06 6.21
CA GLN A 183 -1.48 -23.20 5.40
C GLN A 183 -1.74 -22.98 3.91
N ILE A 184 -2.90 -22.43 3.55
CA ILE A 184 -3.25 -22.11 2.16
C ILE A 184 -2.29 -21.05 1.59
N VAL A 185 -2.01 -19.99 2.34
CA VAL A 185 -1.08 -18.92 1.90
C VAL A 185 0.34 -19.47 1.79
N ARG A 186 0.75 -20.36 2.67
CA ARG A 186 2.05 -21.03 2.61
C ARG A 186 2.21 -21.82 1.31
N GLU A 187 1.24 -22.64 0.96
CA GLU A 187 1.25 -23.40 -0.29
C GLU A 187 1.29 -22.49 -1.51
N TYR A 188 0.49 -21.41 -1.51
CA TYR A 188 0.50 -20.42 -2.57
C TYR A 188 1.90 -19.78 -2.72
N LEU A 189 2.55 -19.39 -1.62
CA LEU A 189 3.89 -18.78 -1.68
C LEU A 189 4.95 -19.80 -2.14
N ILE A 190 4.84 -21.07 -1.78
CA ILE A 190 5.76 -22.12 -2.26
C ILE A 190 5.59 -22.30 -3.77
N ALA A 191 4.36 -22.37 -4.26
CA ALA A 191 4.09 -22.49 -5.68
C ALA A 191 4.63 -21.28 -6.47
N GLU A 192 4.31 -20.07 -6.04
CA GLU A 192 4.64 -18.84 -6.79
C GLU A 192 6.09 -18.38 -6.63
N MET A 193 6.74 -18.66 -5.50
CA MET A 193 8.07 -18.12 -5.20
C MET A 193 9.16 -19.18 -5.16
N CYS A 194 8.81 -20.46 -5.03
CA CYS A 194 9.76 -21.57 -4.85
C CYS A 194 9.62 -22.65 -5.93
N ASP A 195 8.90 -22.39 -7.03
CA ASP A 195 8.68 -23.35 -8.12
C ASP A 195 8.14 -24.72 -7.61
N ASP A 196 7.20 -24.71 -6.68
CA ASP A 196 6.66 -25.89 -5.98
C ASP A 196 7.70 -26.73 -5.21
N VAL A 197 8.88 -26.15 -4.94
CA VAL A 197 9.92 -26.82 -4.16
C VAL A 197 9.84 -26.37 -2.71
N GLU A 198 9.63 -27.31 -1.81
CA GLU A 198 9.60 -27.04 -0.37
C GLU A 198 10.91 -26.39 0.10
N PRO A 199 10.86 -25.21 0.77
CA PRO A 199 12.05 -24.58 1.32
C PRO A 199 12.75 -25.49 2.34
N LYS A 200 14.08 -25.47 2.36
CA LYS A 200 14.88 -26.24 3.34
C LYS A 200 14.76 -25.70 4.77
N SER A 201 14.37 -24.45 4.90
CA SER A 201 14.16 -23.76 6.19
C SER A 201 12.66 -23.62 6.48
N THR A 202 12.32 -23.44 7.75
CA THR A 202 10.95 -23.13 8.17
C THR A 202 10.50 -21.81 7.51
N LEU A 203 9.31 -21.83 6.92
CA LEU A 203 8.62 -20.66 6.38
C LEU A 203 7.52 -20.28 7.36
N ASP A 204 7.76 -19.23 8.16
CA ASP A 204 6.76 -18.66 9.06
C ASP A 204 6.07 -17.46 8.41
N LEU A 205 4.75 -17.39 8.54
CA LEU A 205 3.93 -16.32 7.97
C LEU A 205 3.40 -15.41 9.06
N PHE A 206 3.33 -14.14 8.74
CA PHE A 206 2.71 -13.12 9.59
C PHE A 206 1.92 -12.14 8.73
N ALA A 207 0.61 -12.12 8.89
CA ALA A 207 -0.27 -11.22 8.15
C ALA A 207 -0.17 -9.79 8.69
N VAL A 208 -0.04 -8.83 7.78
CA VAL A 208 0.05 -7.40 8.10
C VAL A 208 -0.74 -6.57 7.08
N GLU A 209 -0.95 -5.30 7.38
CA GLU A 209 -1.76 -4.36 6.60
C GLU A 209 -1.05 -3.85 5.33
N GLY A 210 -0.16 -4.64 4.76
CA GLY A 210 0.57 -4.33 3.53
C GLY A 210 2.05 -4.08 3.73
N GLY A 211 2.80 -3.89 2.62
CA GLY A 211 4.26 -3.83 2.63
C GLY A 211 4.85 -2.69 3.47
N THR A 212 4.19 -1.54 3.57
CA THR A 212 4.64 -0.44 4.43
C THR A 212 4.59 -0.82 5.90
N ALA A 213 3.47 -1.39 6.36
CA ALA A 213 3.33 -1.89 7.73
C ALA A 213 4.32 -3.02 8.01
N ALA A 214 4.51 -3.95 7.06
CA ALA A 214 5.50 -5.01 7.17
C ALA A 214 6.90 -4.47 7.45
N MET A 215 7.32 -3.43 6.74
CA MET A 215 8.63 -2.81 6.97
C MET A 215 8.74 -2.16 8.36
N CYS A 216 7.70 -1.49 8.85
CA CYS A 216 7.68 -0.95 10.20
C CYS A 216 7.82 -2.08 11.23
N TYR A 217 7.07 -3.16 11.12
CA TYR A 217 7.16 -4.30 12.03
C TYR A 217 8.51 -5.00 11.97
N VAL A 218 9.11 -5.13 10.78
CA VAL A 218 10.46 -5.71 10.64
C VAL A 218 11.50 -4.84 11.33
N PHE A 219 11.53 -3.53 11.08
CA PHE A 219 12.48 -2.63 11.73
C PHE A 219 12.27 -2.56 13.25
N GLU A 220 11.02 -2.50 13.71
CA GLU A 220 10.72 -2.51 15.13
C GLU A 220 11.20 -3.81 15.80
N SER A 221 10.90 -4.96 15.20
CA SER A 221 11.34 -6.26 15.68
C SER A 221 12.87 -6.37 15.75
N LEU A 222 13.58 -5.94 14.69
CA LEU A 222 15.03 -5.95 14.66
C LEU A 222 15.64 -5.04 15.74
N THR A 223 15.01 -3.90 16.00
CA THR A 223 15.46 -2.94 17.01
C THR A 223 15.19 -3.46 18.44
N LEU A 224 13.99 -3.95 18.72
CA LEU A 224 13.61 -4.49 20.03
C LEU A 224 14.44 -5.73 20.40
N ASN A 225 14.80 -6.56 19.43
CA ASN A 225 15.66 -7.72 19.64
C ASN A 225 17.15 -7.39 19.58
N HIS A 226 17.51 -6.11 19.51
CA HIS A 226 18.90 -5.62 19.51
C HIS A 226 19.76 -6.13 18.34
N LEU A 227 19.13 -6.57 17.25
CA LEU A 227 19.80 -6.96 16.01
C LEU A 227 20.25 -5.76 15.20
N LEU A 228 19.47 -4.67 15.26
CA LEU A 228 19.84 -3.35 14.74
C LEU A 228 19.72 -2.28 15.83
N ARG A 229 20.55 -1.25 15.75
CA ARG A 229 20.56 -0.11 16.66
C ARG A 229 20.64 1.18 15.87
N ARG A 230 20.17 2.27 16.46
CA ARG A 230 20.32 3.61 15.89
C ARG A 230 21.76 3.86 15.46
N GLY A 231 21.95 4.33 14.22
CA GLY A 231 23.27 4.56 13.61
C GLY A 231 23.90 3.34 12.95
N ASP A 232 23.30 2.15 13.06
CA ASP A 232 23.76 1.00 12.29
C ASP A 232 23.52 1.21 10.79
N ARG A 233 24.41 0.64 9.97
CA ARG A 233 24.31 0.69 8.52
C ARG A 233 23.39 -0.40 7.99
N VAL A 234 22.42 0.01 7.18
CA VAL A 234 21.54 -0.88 6.45
C VAL A 234 21.62 -0.59 4.96
N ALA A 235 21.80 -1.62 4.15
CA ALA A 235 21.84 -1.48 2.70
C ALA A 235 20.45 -1.69 2.10
N LEU A 236 20.13 -0.93 1.06
CA LEU A 236 18.87 -1.01 0.33
C LEU A 236 19.14 -0.94 -1.17
N ILE A 237 18.65 -1.92 -1.93
CA ILE A 237 18.74 -1.86 -3.40
C ILE A 237 17.71 -0.85 -3.92
N VAL A 238 18.16 0.09 -4.73
CA VAL A 238 17.36 1.16 -5.33
C VAL A 238 17.43 1.10 -6.87
N PRO A 239 16.37 1.53 -7.59
CA PRO A 239 15.17 2.18 -7.06
C PRO A 239 14.26 1.23 -6.30
N ALA A 240 13.65 1.72 -5.23
CA ALA A 240 12.72 1.00 -4.38
C ALA A 240 11.48 1.84 -4.10
N PHE A 241 10.41 1.19 -3.64
CA PHE A 241 9.20 1.88 -3.20
C PHE A 241 9.52 2.85 -2.05
N THR A 242 9.05 4.09 -2.17
CA THR A 242 9.41 5.22 -1.31
C THR A 242 9.42 4.91 0.21
N PRO A 243 8.44 4.24 0.81
CA PRO A 243 8.47 3.91 2.23
C PRO A 243 9.71 3.12 2.67
N TYR A 244 10.29 2.29 1.81
CA TYR A 244 11.51 1.55 2.13
C TYR A 244 12.75 2.45 2.24
N LEU A 245 12.71 3.61 1.57
CA LEU A 245 13.77 4.63 1.66
C LEU A 245 13.59 5.53 2.88
N GLU A 246 12.34 5.84 3.24
CA GLU A 246 12.01 6.82 4.27
C GLU A 246 12.00 6.22 5.68
N ILE A 247 11.34 5.05 5.85
CA ILE A 247 11.16 4.43 7.17
C ILE A 247 12.49 4.23 7.92
N PRO A 248 13.56 3.66 7.31
CA PRO A 248 14.83 3.46 8.02
C PRO A 248 15.48 4.77 8.51
N ARG A 249 15.19 5.90 7.85
CA ARG A 249 15.73 7.22 8.17
C ARG A 249 14.92 7.99 9.19
N LEU A 250 13.71 7.54 9.54
CA LEU A 250 12.91 8.18 10.59
C LEU A 250 13.71 8.29 11.88
N ASP A 251 13.54 9.39 12.60
CA ASP A 251 14.22 9.63 13.89
C ASP A 251 14.05 8.50 14.89
N HIS A 252 12.94 7.78 14.81
CA HIS A 252 12.67 6.61 15.63
C HIS A 252 13.70 5.49 15.43
N TYR A 253 14.05 5.17 14.18
CA TYR A 253 15.05 4.16 13.85
C TYR A 253 16.45 4.76 13.68
N GLY A 254 16.60 5.80 12.89
CA GLY A 254 17.83 6.57 12.68
C GLY A 254 18.97 5.71 12.13
N PHE A 255 18.69 4.82 11.17
CA PHE A 255 19.72 4.02 10.51
C PHE A 255 20.50 4.83 9.47
N ASP A 256 21.76 4.47 9.27
CA ASP A 256 22.59 4.98 8.16
C ASP A 256 22.32 4.11 6.92
N VAL A 257 21.58 4.65 5.93
CA VAL A 257 21.15 3.90 4.76
C VAL A 257 22.19 3.99 3.66
N VAL A 258 22.73 2.83 3.27
CA VAL A 258 23.63 2.65 2.12
C VAL A 258 22.81 2.24 0.90
N GLU A 259 22.70 3.10 -0.09
CA GLU A 259 21.99 2.79 -1.32
C GLU A 259 22.85 2.02 -2.29
N ILE A 260 22.33 0.91 -2.80
CA ILE A 260 22.90 0.07 -3.83
C ILE A 260 22.11 0.33 -5.12
N HIS A 261 22.69 1.06 -6.04
CA HIS A 261 21.99 1.55 -7.22
C HIS A 261 21.95 0.51 -8.34
N ALA A 262 20.74 0.12 -8.74
CA ALA A 262 20.56 -0.63 -9.98
C ALA A 262 20.70 0.31 -11.20
N SER A 263 21.37 -0.14 -12.24
CA SER A 263 21.52 0.59 -13.50
C SER A 263 20.33 0.35 -14.42
N ALA A 264 19.74 1.41 -14.95
CA ALA A 264 18.64 1.29 -15.91
C ALA A 264 19.05 0.58 -17.21
N VAL A 265 20.31 0.71 -17.59
CA VAL A 265 20.89 0.08 -18.80
C VAL A 265 22.23 -0.58 -18.46
N ASP A 266 22.58 -1.61 -19.22
CA ASP A 266 23.90 -2.26 -19.12
C ASP A 266 24.95 -1.51 -19.95
N SER A 267 26.16 -2.07 -20.01
CA SER A 267 27.30 -1.48 -20.77
C SER A 267 27.05 -1.42 -22.29
N THR A 268 26.04 -2.12 -22.81
CA THR A 268 25.63 -2.10 -24.23
C THR A 268 24.49 -1.12 -24.49
N GLY A 269 23.91 -0.52 -23.45
CA GLY A 269 22.74 0.35 -23.51
C GLY A 269 21.41 -0.40 -23.48
N ALA A 270 21.40 -1.72 -23.24
CA ALA A 270 20.17 -2.49 -23.12
C ALA A 270 19.54 -2.31 -21.71
N PRO A 271 18.19 -2.20 -21.61
CA PRO A 271 17.51 -2.11 -20.32
C PRO A 271 17.82 -3.32 -19.43
N THR A 272 18.22 -3.09 -18.19
CA THR A 272 18.64 -4.18 -17.29
C THR A 272 18.10 -4.08 -15.87
N TRP A 273 18.19 -2.93 -15.22
CA TRP A 273 17.88 -2.75 -13.79
C TRP A 273 18.61 -3.75 -12.87
N GLN A 274 19.82 -4.16 -13.25
CA GLN A 274 20.71 -4.95 -12.42
C GLN A 274 21.72 -4.04 -11.69
N CYS A 275 22.23 -4.49 -10.54
CA CYS A 275 23.24 -3.75 -9.80
C CYS A 275 24.62 -4.05 -10.40
N PRO A 276 25.40 -3.03 -10.79
CA PRO A 276 26.80 -3.19 -11.18
C PRO A 276 27.65 -3.73 -10.02
N ASP A 277 28.78 -4.36 -10.34
CA ASP A 277 29.66 -4.95 -9.32
C ASP A 277 30.17 -3.90 -8.33
N GLU A 278 30.46 -2.67 -8.79
CA GLU A 278 30.89 -1.56 -7.94
C GLU A 278 29.85 -1.16 -6.87
N GLU A 279 28.57 -1.32 -7.21
CA GLU A 279 27.49 -1.09 -6.25
C GLU A 279 27.36 -2.25 -5.25
N ILE A 280 27.51 -3.49 -5.73
CA ILE A 280 27.50 -4.68 -4.89
C ILE A 280 28.69 -4.70 -3.91
N ASP A 281 29.85 -4.20 -4.33
CA ASP A 281 31.06 -4.11 -3.51
C ASP A 281 30.87 -3.27 -2.24
N LYS A 282 29.90 -2.34 -2.20
CA LYS A 282 29.52 -1.60 -0.99
C LYS A 282 29.06 -2.54 0.15
N LEU A 283 28.56 -3.72 -0.18
CA LEU A 283 28.15 -4.74 0.81
C LEU A 283 29.33 -5.45 1.48
N ALA A 284 30.55 -5.26 0.98
CA ALA A 284 31.76 -5.76 1.62
C ALA A 284 32.16 -4.97 2.89
N ASP A 285 31.56 -3.79 3.11
CA ASP A 285 31.75 -3.02 4.35
C ASP A 285 31.22 -3.84 5.55
N PRO A 286 32.10 -4.21 6.52
CA PRO A 286 31.69 -5.00 7.68
C PRO A 286 30.72 -4.28 8.62
N ASN A 287 30.51 -2.97 8.44
CA ASN A 287 29.56 -2.17 9.20
C ASN A 287 28.12 -2.28 8.65
N VAL A 288 27.92 -2.79 7.45
CA VAL A 288 26.58 -3.09 6.92
C VAL A 288 26.00 -4.29 7.66
N LYS A 289 24.95 -4.08 8.45
CA LYS A 289 24.33 -5.09 9.32
C LYS A 289 23.18 -5.83 8.66
N ALA A 290 22.51 -5.19 7.70
CA ALA A 290 21.37 -5.79 7.02
C ALA A 290 21.30 -5.30 5.58
N LEU A 291 20.74 -6.14 4.70
CA LEU A 291 20.44 -5.82 3.31
C LEU A 291 18.94 -6.03 3.09
N PHE A 292 18.27 -5.00 2.58
CA PHE A 292 16.87 -5.05 2.17
C PHE A 292 16.77 -5.11 0.66
N VAL A 293 16.06 -6.11 0.17
CA VAL A 293 15.90 -6.40 -1.27
C VAL A 293 14.43 -6.54 -1.59
N VAL A 294 13.96 -5.77 -2.56
CA VAL A 294 12.63 -5.94 -3.17
C VAL A 294 12.82 -6.68 -4.48
N ASN A 295 12.36 -7.94 -4.55
CA ASN A 295 12.56 -8.79 -5.71
C ASN A 295 11.31 -9.64 -6.03
N PRO A 296 10.64 -9.45 -7.18
CA PRO A 296 10.94 -8.45 -8.23
C PRO A 296 10.94 -7.01 -7.71
N SER A 297 11.78 -6.14 -8.31
CA SER A 297 11.93 -4.76 -7.87
C SER A 297 10.66 -3.93 -8.10
N ASN A 298 10.39 -2.98 -7.21
CA ASN A 298 9.32 -2.00 -7.33
C ASN A 298 9.94 -0.58 -7.28
N PRO A 299 9.77 0.27 -8.32
CA PRO A 299 8.87 0.20 -9.47
C PRO A 299 9.37 -0.54 -10.72
N PRO A 300 10.65 -0.91 -10.93
CA PRO A 300 11.11 -1.42 -12.22
C PRO A 300 10.49 -2.75 -12.67
N SER A 301 9.93 -3.54 -11.73
CA SER A 301 9.32 -4.86 -12.01
C SER A 301 10.29 -5.87 -12.64
N VAL A 302 11.56 -5.86 -12.22
CA VAL A 302 12.62 -6.71 -12.74
C VAL A 302 13.17 -7.60 -11.64
N MET A 303 13.39 -8.87 -11.94
CA MET A 303 14.08 -9.80 -11.04
C MET A 303 15.60 -9.62 -11.11
N LEU A 304 16.25 -9.64 -9.95
CA LEU A 304 17.70 -9.68 -9.88
C LEU A 304 18.22 -11.00 -10.46
N SER A 305 19.20 -10.91 -11.35
CA SER A 305 19.87 -12.09 -11.91
C SER A 305 20.65 -12.86 -10.84
N ARG A 306 20.94 -14.14 -11.10
CA ARG A 306 21.82 -14.93 -10.21
C ARG A 306 23.22 -14.33 -10.08
N ALA A 307 23.72 -13.69 -11.13
CA ALA A 307 25.04 -13.05 -11.14
C ALA A 307 25.07 -11.81 -10.21
N THR A 308 23.98 -11.06 -10.18
CA THR A 308 23.85 -9.82 -9.40
C THR A 308 23.52 -10.08 -7.92
N ARG A 309 23.05 -11.28 -7.57
CA ARG A 309 22.73 -11.60 -6.17
C ARG A 309 24.01 -11.63 -5.32
N PRO A 310 24.06 -10.91 -4.18
CA PRO A 310 25.18 -11.02 -3.24
C PRO A 310 25.45 -12.49 -2.85
N ALA A 311 26.69 -12.81 -2.59
CA ALA A 311 27.10 -14.19 -2.23
C ALA A 311 26.30 -14.75 -1.04
N SER A 312 25.90 -13.90 -0.09
CA SER A 312 25.05 -14.22 1.06
C SER A 312 23.60 -14.62 0.69
N VAL A 313 23.16 -14.33 -0.53
CA VAL A 313 21.80 -14.63 -1.05
C VAL A 313 21.84 -15.74 -2.12
N ARG A 314 23.05 -16.26 -2.46
CA ARG A 314 23.23 -17.30 -3.49
C ARG A 314 23.09 -18.73 -2.97
N SER A 315 22.94 -18.94 -1.66
CA SER A 315 22.88 -20.27 -1.02
C SER A 315 21.47 -20.82 -0.92
#